data_a0963952093539a20c45e6358491b929
#
_entry.id   a0963952093539a20c45e6358491b929
#
_cell.length_a   1.000
_cell.length_b   1.000
_cell.length_c   1.000
_cell.angle_alpha   90.00
_cell.angle_beta   90.00
_cell.angle_gamma   90.00
#
_symmetry.space_group_name_H-M   'P 1'
#
loop_
_entity.id
_entity.type
_entity.pdbx_description
1 polymer ?
#
loop_
_entity_poly.entity_id
_entity_poly.type
_entity_poly.pdbx_seq_one_letter_code
_entity_poly.pdbx_strand_id
1 'polypeptide(L)'
;MENITGYVHSLESFGSVDGPGVRYVIFLSGCAMRCQFCHNPDTWKMQDGELKTTDELLKTALRYKSYWKDKGGITVSGGEPLMQMDFLIDLFKKAKEQGVHTNIDTSGAVFTKEEPFFGKLQELLKYTDCLLYTSDAA
;
A
#
# COMPACT_ATOMS: atom_id res chain seq x y z
N MET A 1 -10.24 -20.39 2.88
CA MET A 1 -9.69 -19.23 2.19
C MET A 1 -8.31 -18.92 2.70
N GLU A 2 -7.39 -18.75 1.80
CA GLU A 2 -6.03 -18.45 2.18
C GLU A 2 -5.91 -17.00 2.63
N ASN A 3 -5.21 -16.78 3.75
CA ASN A 3 -4.89 -15.44 4.20
C ASN A 3 -3.55 -15.04 3.57
N ILE A 4 -3.60 -14.03 2.73
CA ILE A 4 -2.39 -13.51 2.10
C ILE A 4 -1.71 -12.56 3.08
N THR A 5 -0.40 -12.71 3.21
CA THR A 5 0.39 -11.90 4.13
C THR A 5 1.30 -10.95 3.37
N GLY A 6 1.68 -9.87 4.05
CA GLY A 6 2.67 -8.93 3.55
C GLY A 6 3.56 -8.47 4.69
N TYR A 7 4.73 -7.97 4.33
CA TYR A 7 5.67 -7.40 5.29
C TYR A 7 5.35 -5.94 5.53
N VAL A 8 4.89 -5.61 6.72
CA VAL A 8 4.46 -4.26 7.10
C VAL A 8 5.50 -3.63 8.01
N HIS A 9 5.98 -2.46 7.63
CA HIS A 9 6.94 -1.71 8.45
C HIS A 9 6.23 -0.98 9.59
N SER A 10 5.18 -0.24 9.28
CA SER A 10 4.47 0.57 10.28
C SER A 10 3.08 0.93 9.80
N LEU A 11 2.28 1.49 10.71
CA LEU A 11 0.91 1.89 10.46
C LEU A 11 0.69 3.30 10.98
N GLU A 12 -0.11 4.09 10.25
CA GLU A 12 -0.48 5.44 10.63
C GLU A 12 -2.00 5.57 10.55
N SER A 13 -2.67 5.79 11.68
CA SER A 13 -4.13 5.81 11.73
C SER A 13 -4.78 7.06 11.14
N PHE A 14 -4.07 8.17 11.14
CA PHE A 14 -4.64 9.46 10.75
C PHE A 14 -3.77 10.20 9.76
N GLY A 15 -3.32 9.51 8.71
CA GLY A 15 -2.52 10.15 7.67
C GLY A 15 -3.34 11.18 6.90
N SER A 16 -2.76 12.34 6.62
CA SER A 16 -3.45 13.41 5.91
C SER A 16 -2.72 13.90 4.67
N VAL A 17 -1.53 13.36 4.39
CA VAL A 17 -0.74 13.78 3.23
C VAL A 17 -0.55 12.68 2.19
N ASP A 18 -1.04 11.49 2.47
CA ASP A 18 -0.83 10.30 1.62
C ASP A 18 -2.09 9.93 0.83
N GLY A 19 -2.76 10.92 0.29
CA GLY A 19 -3.97 10.72 -0.49
C GLY A 19 -5.11 11.61 0.01
N PRO A 20 -6.29 11.50 -0.62
CA PRO A 20 -7.41 12.36 -0.24
C PRO A 20 -7.95 12.05 1.16
N GLY A 21 -8.24 13.11 1.91
CA GLY A 21 -8.87 13.02 3.22
C GLY A 21 -7.96 12.44 4.29
N VAL A 22 -8.54 12.09 5.42
CA VAL A 22 -7.84 11.39 6.50
C VAL A 22 -7.83 9.91 6.16
N ARG A 23 -6.67 9.26 6.29
CA ARG A 23 -6.52 7.90 5.81
C ARG A 23 -5.80 7.02 6.80
N TYR A 24 -6.09 5.72 6.71
CA TYR A 24 -5.30 4.70 7.40
C TYR A 24 -4.17 4.31 6.47
N VAL A 25 -2.93 4.59 6.86
CA VAL A 25 -1.76 4.38 5.99
C VAL A 25 -0.99 3.15 6.45
N ILE A 26 -0.73 2.25 5.50
CA ILE A 26 0.04 1.04 5.72
C ILE A 26 1.38 1.23 5.01
N PHE A 27 2.47 1.27 5.80
CA PHE A 27 3.82 1.42 5.26
C PHE A 27 4.43 0.04 5.12
N LEU A 28 4.66 -0.39 3.90
CA LEU A 28 5.24 -1.70 3.64
C LEU A 28 6.77 -1.64 3.69
N SER A 29 7.38 -2.79 3.96
CA SER A 29 8.82 -2.93 3.94
C SER A 29 9.30 -3.30 2.54
N GLY A 30 10.59 -2.99 2.26
CA GLY A 30 11.22 -3.30 0.99
C GLY A 30 11.20 -2.14 0.02
N CYS A 31 12.36 -1.78 -0.48
CA CYS A 31 12.48 -0.69 -1.44
C CYS A 31 13.57 -1.04 -2.45
N ALA A 32 13.17 -1.10 -3.73
CA ALA A 32 14.09 -1.45 -4.82
C ALA A 32 15.12 -0.36 -5.09
N MET A 33 14.78 0.88 -4.81
CA MET A 33 15.63 2.00 -5.16
C MET A 33 16.79 2.25 -4.22
N ARG A 34 16.59 2.01 -2.93
CA ARG A 34 17.57 2.34 -1.90
C ARG A 34 18.21 3.70 -2.11
N CYS A 35 17.36 4.68 -2.41
CA CYS A 35 17.80 6.02 -2.74
C CYS A 35 18.50 6.67 -1.54
N GLN A 36 19.63 7.35 -1.81
CA GLN A 36 20.37 8.00 -0.74
C GLN A 36 19.57 9.13 -0.08
N PHE A 37 18.51 9.57 -0.71
CA PHE A 37 17.61 10.58 -0.14
C PHE A 37 16.40 9.97 0.56
N CYS A 38 16.37 8.64 0.70
CA CYS A 38 15.27 7.96 1.38
C CYS A 38 15.33 8.28 2.87
N HIS A 39 14.20 8.76 3.41
CA HIS A 39 14.13 9.13 4.82
C HIS A 39 13.93 7.94 5.75
N ASN A 40 13.64 6.77 5.18
CA ASN A 40 13.35 5.56 5.95
C ASN A 40 14.18 4.38 5.46
N PRO A 41 15.50 4.38 5.72
CA PRO A 41 16.33 3.24 5.32
C PRO A 41 15.88 1.91 5.92
N ASP A 42 15.13 1.94 7.01
CA ASP A 42 14.59 0.74 7.63
C ASP A 42 13.63 -0.02 6.72
N THR A 43 13.04 0.65 5.71
CA THR A 43 12.13 -0.01 4.79
C THR A 43 12.85 -0.70 3.64
N TRP A 44 14.16 -0.58 3.54
CA TRP A 44 14.93 -1.15 2.43
C TRP A 44 14.85 -2.67 2.38
N LYS A 45 14.82 -3.32 3.54
CA LYS A 45 14.77 -4.79 3.62
C LYS A 45 13.33 -5.23 3.85
N MET A 46 12.85 -6.09 2.96
CA MET A 46 11.47 -6.57 3.09
C MET A 46 11.25 -7.33 4.40
N GLN A 47 12.21 -8.17 4.80
CA GLN A 47 12.08 -8.97 6.00
C GLN A 47 12.18 -8.20 7.31
N ASP A 48 12.54 -6.92 7.25
CA ASP A 48 12.58 -6.09 8.46
C ASP A 48 11.18 -5.73 8.96
N GLY A 49 10.15 -5.96 8.13
CA GLY A 49 8.78 -5.71 8.52
C GLY A 49 8.17 -6.88 9.27
N GLU A 50 6.99 -6.64 9.81
CA GLU A 50 6.20 -7.65 10.50
C GLU A 50 5.20 -8.26 9.52
N LEU A 51 5.10 -9.60 9.49
CA LEU A 51 4.12 -10.27 8.65
C LEU A 51 2.71 -10.05 9.19
N LYS A 52 1.84 -9.53 8.35
CA LYS A 52 0.44 -9.32 8.69
C LYS A 52 -0.46 -9.81 7.56
N THR A 53 -1.63 -10.31 7.92
CA THR A 53 -2.60 -10.75 6.92
C THR A 53 -3.43 -9.57 6.43
N THR A 54 -3.95 -9.68 5.21
CA THR A 54 -4.84 -8.65 4.67
C THR A 54 -6.10 -8.50 5.52
N ASP A 55 -6.61 -9.62 6.05
CA ASP A 55 -7.81 -9.59 6.88
C ASP A 55 -7.60 -8.81 8.17
N GLU A 56 -6.51 -9.03 8.88
CA GLU A 56 -6.27 -8.29 10.12
C GLU A 56 -6.02 -6.81 9.89
N LEU A 57 -5.34 -6.47 8.80
CA LEU A 57 -5.10 -5.07 8.45
C LEU A 57 -6.40 -4.35 8.10
N LEU A 58 -7.23 -4.98 7.30
CA LEU A 58 -8.51 -4.39 6.95
C LEU A 58 -9.41 -4.24 8.16
N LYS A 59 -9.46 -5.26 9.01
CA LYS A 59 -10.26 -5.21 10.24
C LYS A 59 -9.83 -4.04 11.12
N THR A 60 -8.52 -3.86 11.28
CA THR A 60 -7.99 -2.76 12.09
C THR A 60 -8.31 -1.42 11.45
N ALA A 61 -8.12 -1.32 10.14
CA ALA A 61 -8.39 -0.07 9.41
C ALA A 61 -9.86 0.34 9.53
N LEU A 62 -10.77 -0.61 9.45
CA LEU A 62 -12.20 -0.31 9.51
C LEU A 62 -12.64 0.30 10.84
N ARG A 63 -11.85 0.11 11.90
CA ARG A 63 -12.13 0.77 13.19
C ARG A 63 -12.06 2.28 13.08
N TYR A 64 -11.35 2.80 12.09
CA TYR A 64 -11.15 4.24 11.88
C TYR A 64 -12.05 4.80 10.79
N LYS A 65 -12.97 4.00 10.26
CA LYS A 65 -13.80 4.38 9.12
C LYS A 65 -14.59 5.66 9.35
N SER A 66 -15.05 5.89 10.59
CA SER A 66 -15.82 7.09 10.92
C SER A 66 -15.01 8.38 10.75
N TYR A 67 -13.69 8.31 10.79
CA TYR A 67 -12.82 9.47 10.61
C TYR A 67 -12.52 9.77 9.15
N TRP A 68 -12.84 8.86 8.24
CA TRP A 68 -12.49 9.01 6.83
C TRP A 68 -13.44 9.94 6.07
N LYS A 69 -14.67 10.04 6.52
CA LYS A 69 -15.73 10.83 5.87
C LYS A 69 -15.86 10.41 4.40
N ASP A 70 -16.06 11.40 3.50
CA ASP A 70 -16.31 11.08 2.09
C ASP A 70 -15.04 10.83 1.28
N LYS A 71 -13.89 11.30 1.76
CA LYS A 71 -12.66 11.27 0.98
C LYS A 71 -11.59 10.35 1.53
N GLY A 72 -11.73 9.90 2.76
CA GLY A 72 -10.73 9.06 3.38
C GLY A 72 -10.82 7.61 2.95
N GLY A 73 -9.90 6.80 3.44
CA GLY A 73 -9.83 5.40 3.12
C GLY A 73 -8.49 4.80 3.54
N ILE A 74 -8.00 3.86 2.74
CA ILE A 74 -6.73 3.20 2.99
C ILE A 74 -5.71 3.64 1.95
N THR A 75 -4.49 3.93 2.41
CA THR A 75 -3.33 4.17 1.55
C THR A 75 -2.27 3.14 1.87
N VAL A 76 -1.64 2.57 0.86
CA VAL A 76 -0.45 1.74 1.03
C VAL A 76 0.74 2.50 0.47
N SER A 77 1.74 2.68 1.31
CA SER A 77 2.94 3.46 1.02
C SER A 77 4.15 2.72 1.60
N GLY A 78 5.18 3.42 1.99
CA GLY A 78 6.33 2.84 2.67
C GLY A 78 7.52 2.75 1.77
N GLY A 79 8.19 1.58 1.72
CA GLY A 79 9.22 1.29 0.76
C GLY A 79 8.65 1.37 -0.66
N GLU A 80 8.56 0.24 -1.34
CA GLU A 80 7.90 0.22 -2.65
C GLU A 80 6.74 -0.78 -2.62
N PRO A 81 5.48 -0.31 -2.54
CA PRO A 81 4.32 -1.21 -2.42
C PRO A 81 4.19 -2.20 -3.57
N LEU A 82 4.60 -1.82 -4.77
CA LEU A 82 4.46 -2.70 -5.92
C LEU A 82 5.36 -3.94 -5.85
N MET A 83 6.27 -3.99 -4.90
CA MET A 83 7.07 -5.19 -4.65
C MET A 83 6.27 -6.29 -3.96
N GLN A 84 5.10 -5.97 -3.41
CA GLN A 84 4.23 -6.92 -2.73
C GLN A 84 2.86 -6.96 -3.40
N MET A 85 2.85 -7.23 -4.68
CA MET A 85 1.68 -7.12 -5.56
C MET A 85 0.51 -8.00 -5.13
N ASP A 86 0.78 -9.28 -4.82
CA ASP A 86 -0.30 -10.21 -4.45
C ASP A 86 -0.99 -9.77 -3.17
N PHE A 87 -0.22 -9.24 -2.22
CA PHE A 87 -0.76 -8.69 -0.99
C PHE A 87 -1.67 -7.48 -1.28
N LEU A 88 -1.19 -6.58 -2.13
CA LEU A 88 -1.96 -5.39 -2.49
C LEU A 88 -3.28 -5.74 -3.18
N ILE A 89 -3.23 -6.67 -4.13
CA ILE A 89 -4.43 -7.08 -4.87
C ILE A 89 -5.48 -7.61 -3.90
N ASP A 90 -5.07 -8.49 -3.00
CA ASP A 90 -6.00 -9.09 -2.04
C ASP A 90 -6.56 -8.06 -1.08
N LEU A 91 -5.71 -7.19 -0.54
CA LEU A 91 -6.13 -6.15 0.39
C LEU A 91 -7.12 -5.18 -0.26
N PHE A 92 -6.80 -4.70 -1.46
CA PHE A 92 -7.63 -3.73 -2.14
C PHE A 92 -8.95 -4.33 -2.62
N LYS A 93 -8.92 -5.57 -3.07
CA LYS A 93 -10.16 -6.27 -3.44
C LYS A 93 -11.10 -6.35 -2.25
N LYS A 94 -10.59 -6.76 -1.09
CA LYS A 94 -11.39 -6.83 0.13
C LYS A 94 -11.86 -5.45 0.59
N ALA A 95 -11.02 -4.44 0.44
CA ALA A 95 -11.39 -3.07 0.79
C ALA A 95 -12.54 -2.57 -0.08
N LYS A 96 -12.49 -2.83 -1.38
CA LYS A 96 -13.57 -2.43 -2.29
C LYS A 96 -14.88 -3.13 -1.95
N GLU A 97 -14.83 -4.38 -1.50
CA GLU A 97 -16.01 -5.10 -1.06
C GLU A 97 -16.67 -4.44 0.14
N GLN A 98 -15.91 -3.67 0.93
CA GLN A 98 -16.41 -2.91 2.07
C GLN A 98 -16.70 -1.45 1.73
N GLY A 99 -16.60 -1.08 0.46
CA GLY A 99 -16.83 0.29 0.03
C GLY A 99 -15.74 1.28 0.46
N VAL A 100 -14.52 0.80 0.65
CA VAL A 100 -13.41 1.62 1.13
C VAL A 100 -12.61 2.19 -0.04
N HIS A 101 -12.31 3.49 0.00
CA HIS A 101 -11.45 4.14 -0.98
C HIS A 101 -10.02 3.65 -0.85
N THR A 102 -9.36 3.36 -1.96
CA THR A 102 -8.00 2.81 -1.97
C THR A 102 -7.04 3.71 -2.72
N ASN A 103 -5.83 3.86 -2.17
CA ASN A 103 -4.78 4.67 -2.77
C ASN A 103 -3.42 3.97 -2.62
N ILE A 104 -2.58 4.11 -3.63
CA ILE A 104 -1.20 3.61 -3.61
C ILE A 104 -0.25 4.77 -3.83
N ASP A 105 0.78 4.88 -2.98
CA ASP A 105 1.90 5.78 -3.20
C ASP A 105 3.08 4.95 -3.70
N THR A 106 3.51 5.17 -4.92
CA THR A 106 4.60 4.40 -5.52
C THR A 106 5.60 5.29 -6.23
N SER A 107 6.87 4.87 -6.22
CA SER A 107 7.91 5.53 -7.00
C SER A 107 7.92 5.06 -8.46
N GLY A 108 7.24 3.96 -8.73
CA GLY A 108 7.27 3.34 -10.06
C GLY A 108 8.57 2.63 -10.39
N ALA A 109 9.48 2.50 -9.42
CA ALA A 109 10.82 1.96 -9.66
C ALA A 109 10.83 0.54 -10.19
N VAL A 110 9.82 -0.25 -9.82
CA VAL A 110 9.75 -1.66 -10.23
C VAL A 110 8.85 -1.87 -11.44
N PHE A 111 8.32 -0.80 -12.01
CA PHE A 111 7.40 -0.90 -13.13
C PHE A 111 8.06 -1.55 -14.34
N THR A 112 7.36 -2.51 -14.96
CA THR A 112 7.79 -3.14 -16.22
C THR A 112 6.53 -3.60 -16.96
N LYS A 113 6.64 -3.70 -18.29
CA LYS A 113 5.56 -4.27 -19.10
C LYS A 113 5.67 -5.78 -19.23
N GLU A 114 6.69 -6.37 -18.61
CA GLU A 114 6.89 -7.81 -18.64
C GLU A 114 5.95 -8.52 -17.66
N GLU A 115 5.56 -9.74 -18.04
CA GLU A 115 4.76 -10.58 -17.17
C GLU A 115 5.65 -11.34 -16.21
N PRO A 116 5.17 -11.70 -15.02
CA PRO A 116 3.78 -11.56 -14.57
C PRO A 116 3.43 -10.19 -13.97
N PHE A 117 4.40 -9.29 -13.85
CA PHE A 117 4.19 -8.00 -13.20
C PHE A 117 3.07 -7.18 -13.85
N PHE A 118 3.11 -7.05 -15.18
CA PHE A 118 2.16 -6.19 -15.88
C PHE A 118 0.71 -6.65 -15.71
N GLY A 119 0.50 -7.97 -15.81
CA GLY A 119 -0.84 -8.53 -15.60
C GLY A 119 -1.34 -8.32 -14.19
N LYS A 120 -0.47 -8.47 -13.20
CA LYS A 120 -0.83 -8.21 -11.80
C LYS A 120 -1.13 -6.74 -11.56
N LEU A 121 -0.36 -5.85 -12.19
CA LEU A 121 -0.61 -4.42 -12.08
C LEU A 121 -1.99 -4.06 -12.64
N GLN A 122 -2.35 -4.62 -13.79
CA GLN A 122 -3.67 -4.38 -14.38
C GLN A 122 -4.77 -4.87 -13.46
N GLU A 123 -4.58 -6.01 -12.80
CA GLU A 123 -5.53 -6.53 -11.83
C GLU A 123 -5.67 -5.60 -10.63
N LEU A 124 -4.53 -5.16 -10.09
CA LEU A 124 -4.51 -4.24 -8.95
C LEU A 124 -5.24 -2.94 -9.26
N LEU A 125 -5.05 -2.39 -10.44
CA LEU A 125 -5.65 -1.12 -10.82
C LEU A 125 -7.18 -1.18 -10.87
N LYS A 126 -7.76 -2.35 -11.03
CA LYS A 126 -9.21 -2.51 -10.97
C LYS A 126 -9.76 -2.18 -9.58
N TYR A 127 -8.95 -2.32 -8.55
CA TYR A 127 -9.36 -2.09 -7.17
C TYR A 127 -8.71 -0.85 -6.58
N THR A 128 -8.04 -0.04 -7.40
CA THR A 128 -7.31 1.15 -6.97
C THR A 128 -8.05 2.40 -7.41
N ASP A 129 -8.45 3.23 -6.45
CA ASP A 129 -9.15 4.48 -6.77
C ASP A 129 -8.20 5.61 -7.11
N CYS A 130 -7.02 5.62 -6.48
CA CYS A 130 -6.06 6.69 -6.68
C CYS A 130 -4.65 6.12 -6.64
N LEU A 131 -3.79 6.63 -7.51
CA LEU A 131 -2.38 6.24 -7.52
C LEU A 131 -1.56 7.53 -7.52
N LEU A 132 -0.74 7.70 -6.49
CA LEU A 132 0.17 8.82 -6.40
C LEU A 132 1.56 8.34 -6.77
N TYR A 133 2.11 8.97 -7.79
CA TYR A 133 3.47 8.70 -8.21
C TYR A 133 4.38 9.69 -7.49
N THR A 134 5.26 9.17 -6.63
CA THR A 134 6.20 9.99 -5.90
C THR A 134 7.59 9.69 -6.41
N SER A 135 8.23 10.66 -7.03
CA SER A 135 9.59 10.51 -7.50
C SER A 135 10.50 11.37 -6.66
N ASP A 136 11.07 10.79 -5.62
CA ASP A 136 12.06 11.45 -4.80
C ASP A 136 13.47 11.14 -5.26
N ALA A 137 13.56 10.48 -6.38
CA ALA A 137 14.84 10.11 -6.96
C ALA A 137 15.56 11.28 -7.61
N ALA A 138 15.02 12.45 -7.48
CA ALA A 138 15.66 13.63 -8.02
C ALA A 138 16.93 13.96 -7.26
#